data_e1d1867826c667cee1a445790dbe080e
#
_entry.id   e1d1867826c667cee1a445790dbe080e
#
_cell.length_a   1.000
_cell.length_b   1.000
_cell.length_c   1.000
_cell.angle_alpha   90.00
_cell.angle_beta   90.00
_cell.angle_gamma   90.00
#
_symmetry.space_group_name_H-M   'P 1'
#
loop_
_entity.id
_entity.type
_entity.pdbx_description
1 polymer ?
#
loop_
_entity_poly.entity_id
_entity_poly.type
_entity_poly.pdbx_seq_one_letter_code
_entity_poly.pdbx_strand_id
1 'polypeptide(L)'
;INVENTENLVIQHNNTSAYTKVNDKALQDGVIIEHISEALINHSDLVQKYFMKDAVTVDEHRLTALHTALMNGGIFVYVPKNVVVEHPIQYVVLHDDENASFFNHVLLVTEESAEVTYVENYLSTTSGEGNQLNIVSEVIAGANSNISYGSVDFLDKGFTGHLSLIHI
;
A
#
# COMPACT_ATOMS: atom_id res chain seq x y z
N ILE A 1 -11.47 -12.76 -5.35
CA ILE A 1 -10.71 -12.85 -4.08
C ILE A 1 -11.52 -13.69 -3.13
N ASN A 2 -10.93 -14.75 -2.61
CA ASN A 2 -11.59 -15.56 -1.59
C ASN A 2 -11.17 -15.06 -0.20
N VAL A 3 -11.98 -14.19 0.38
CA VAL A 3 -11.73 -13.56 1.67
C VAL A 3 -11.56 -14.57 2.81
N GLU A 4 -12.29 -15.70 2.75
CA GLU A 4 -12.24 -16.73 3.78
C GLU A 4 -10.87 -17.43 3.86
N ASN A 5 -10.21 -17.61 2.71
CA ASN A 5 -8.93 -18.31 2.60
C ASN A 5 -7.71 -17.37 2.58
N THR A 6 -7.91 -16.07 2.78
CA THR A 6 -6.80 -15.10 2.83
C THR A 6 -6.46 -14.79 4.27
N GLU A 7 -5.18 -14.96 4.65
CA GLU A 7 -4.71 -14.79 6.03
C GLU A 7 -4.33 -13.34 6.36
N ASN A 8 -3.77 -12.60 5.39
CA ASN A 8 -3.42 -11.20 5.53
C ASN A 8 -4.12 -10.40 4.42
N LEU A 9 -5.14 -9.63 4.76
CA LEU A 9 -5.96 -8.92 3.78
C LEU A 9 -6.34 -7.52 4.29
N VAL A 10 -6.08 -6.51 3.45
CA VAL A 10 -6.63 -5.17 3.64
C VAL A 10 -7.48 -4.82 2.43
N ILE A 11 -8.72 -4.42 2.65
CA ILE A 11 -9.63 -3.94 1.61
C ILE A 11 -9.89 -2.45 1.84
N GLN A 12 -9.60 -1.66 0.83
CA GLN A 12 -9.99 -0.26 0.75
C GLN A 12 -11.17 -0.13 -0.21
N HIS A 13 -12.21 0.56 0.19
CA HIS A 13 -13.32 0.95 -0.66
C HIS A 13 -13.26 2.47 -0.90
N ASN A 14 -13.08 2.84 -2.16
CA ASN A 14 -12.74 4.21 -2.55
C ASN A 14 -11.48 4.69 -1.82
N ASN A 15 -11.63 5.54 -0.80
CA ASN A 15 -10.53 6.07 0.02
C ASN A 15 -10.61 5.66 1.49
N THR A 16 -11.45 4.68 1.83
CA THR A 16 -11.75 4.30 3.21
C THR A 16 -11.33 2.85 3.47
N SER A 17 -10.75 2.59 4.63
CA SER A 17 -10.53 1.24 5.14
C SER A 17 -11.87 0.53 5.31
N ALA A 18 -12.09 -0.55 4.57
CA ALA A 18 -13.34 -1.31 4.61
C ALA A 18 -13.20 -2.62 5.40
N TYR A 19 -12.03 -3.24 5.35
CA TYR A 19 -11.77 -4.51 6.04
C TYR A 19 -10.28 -4.73 6.23
N THR A 20 -9.91 -5.20 7.41
CA THR A 20 -8.53 -5.62 7.72
C THR A 20 -8.55 -6.95 8.45
N LYS A 21 -7.77 -7.92 7.96
CA LYS A 21 -7.49 -9.19 8.61
C LYS A 21 -5.99 -9.41 8.61
N VAL A 22 -5.42 -9.68 9.76
CA VAL A 22 -4.00 -10.00 9.90
C VAL A 22 -3.87 -11.33 10.63
N ASN A 23 -3.03 -12.21 10.14
CA ASN A 23 -2.75 -13.51 10.76
C ASN A 23 -2.18 -13.31 12.18
N ASP A 24 -2.65 -14.13 13.13
CA ASP A 24 -2.25 -14.03 14.56
C ASP A 24 -0.74 -14.15 14.76
N LYS A 25 -0.08 -15.03 14.01
CA LYS A 25 1.38 -15.17 14.09
C LYS A 25 2.10 -13.90 13.61
N ALA A 26 1.65 -13.31 12.51
CA ALA A 26 2.21 -12.06 12.02
C ALA A 26 2.08 -10.93 13.07
N LEU A 27 0.91 -10.83 13.72
CA LEU A 27 0.70 -9.87 14.82
C LEU A 27 1.63 -10.12 16.01
N GLN A 28 1.78 -11.38 16.42
CA GLN A 28 2.68 -11.76 17.52
C GLN A 28 4.15 -11.47 17.21
N ASP A 29 4.55 -11.62 15.95
CA ASP A 29 5.89 -11.32 15.46
C ASP A 29 6.13 -9.80 15.26
N GLY A 30 5.12 -8.97 15.53
CA GLY A 30 5.21 -7.50 15.46
C GLY A 30 5.05 -6.93 14.05
N VAL A 31 4.52 -7.70 13.11
CA VAL A 31 4.19 -7.21 11.76
C VAL A 31 3.03 -6.24 11.83
N ILE A 32 3.15 -5.11 11.13
CA ILE A 32 2.09 -4.12 11.01
C ILE A 32 1.56 -4.18 9.58
N ILE A 33 0.24 -4.33 9.43
CA ILE A 33 -0.47 -4.32 8.16
C ILE A 33 -1.75 -3.51 8.39
N GLU A 34 -1.74 -2.24 7.99
CA GLU A 34 -2.83 -1.31 8.26
C GLU A 34 -3.09 -0.39 7.07
N HIS A 35 -4.32 0.04 6.91
CA HIS A 35 -4.63 1.16 6.03
C HIS A 35 -3.83 2.40 6.47
N ILE A 36 -3.31 3.18 5.51
CA ILE A 36 -2.38 4.28 5.81
C ILE A 36 -2.93 5.30 6.81
N SER A 37 -4.25 5.56 6.78
CA SER A 37 -4.89 6.48 7.72
C SER A 37 -4.90 5.96 9.15
N GLU A 38 -5.02 4.66 9.34
CA GLU A 38 -4.95 4.00 10.65
C GLU A 38 -3.52 3.98 11.17
N ALA A 39 -2.57 3.64 10.30
CA ALA A 39 -1.14 3.63 10.63
C ALA A 39 -0.62 5.02 11.04
N LEU A 40 -1.12 6.10 10.42
CA LEU A 40 -0.78 7.47 10.79
C LEU A 40 -1.23 7.82 12.22
N ILE A 41 -2.25 7.16 12.75
CA ILE A 41 -2.72 7.33 14.12
C ILE A 41 -1.98 6.38 15.08
N ASN A 42 -1.93 5.10 14.73
CA ASN A 42 -1.44 4.05 15.61
C ASN A 42 0.10 3.95 15.65
N HIS A 43 0.77 4.29 14.54
CA HIS A 43 2.20 4.10 14.30
C HIS A 43 2.86 5.34 13.69
N SER A 44 2.44 6.54 14.09
CA SER A 44 2.88 7.79 13.47
C SER A 44 4.39 7.95 13.39
N ASP A 45 5.12 7.55 14.43
CA ASP A 45 6.58 7.67 14.48
C ASP A 45 7.27 6.80 13.43
N LEU A 46 6.77 5.56 13.23
CA LEU A 46 7.28 4.66 12.18
C LEU A 46 6.95 5.18 10.78
N VAL A 47 5.71 5.61 10.55
CA VAL A 47 5.33 6.19 9.26
C VAL A 47 6.16 7.43 8.97
N GLN A 48 6.32 8.34 9.91
CA GLN A 48 7.14 9.55 9.75
C GLN A 48 8.62 9.26 9.50
N LYS A 49 9.14 8.14 10.02
CA LYS A 49 10.52 7.73 9.81
C LYS A 49 10.82 7.40 8.35
N TYR A 50 9.87 6.80 7.65
CA TYR A 50 10.08 6.23 6.32
C TYR A 50 9.34 6.96 5.19
N PHE A 51 8.15 7.52 5.47
CA PHE A 51 7.27 8.10 4.46
C PHE A 51 7.93 9.27 3.71
N MET A 52 8.09 9.11 2.41
CA MET A 52 8.59 10.12 1.47
C MET A 52 9.90 10.80 1.92
N LYS A 53 10.88 10.02 2.32
CA LYS A 53 12.19 10.53 2.76
C LYS A 53 13.34 10.03 1.90
N ASP A 54 13.54 8.71 1.90
CA ASP A 54 14.73 8.11 1.31
C ASP A 54 14.47 7.53 -0.07
N ALA A 55 13.32 6.88 -0.26
CA ALA A 55 12.95 6.29 -1.55
C ALA A 55 12.37 7.33 -2.51
N VAL A 56 11.44 8.15 -2.03
CA VAL A 56 10.81 9.23 -2.80
C VAL A 56 10.84 10.49 -1.97
N THR A 57 11.30 11.62 -2.53
CA THR A 57 11.18 12.92 -1.85
C THR A 57 9.99 13.72 -2.39
N VAL A 58 9.39 14.53 -1.52
CA VAL A 58 8.20 15.33 -1.85
C VAL A 58 8.43 16.25 -3.04
N ASP A 59 9.64 16.74 -3.22
CA ASP A 59 10.06 17.72 -4.23
C ASP A 59 10.77 17.10 -5.44
N GLU A 60 10.87 15.77 -5.52
CA GLU A 60 11.56 15.07 -6.61
C GLU A 60 10.89 15.34 -7.98
N HIS A 61 9.57 15.37 -8.02
CA HIS A 61 8.80 15.61 -9.24
C HIS A 61 7.46 16.27 -8.90
N ARG A 62 6.90 17.04 -9.87
CA ARG A 62 5.59 17.67 -9.69
C ARG A 62 4.46 16.69 -9.32
N LEU A 63 4.54 15.43 -9.79
CA LEU A 63 3.54 14.39 -9.48
C LEU A 63 3.70 13.85 -8.06
N THR A 64 4.92 13.78 -7.52
CA THR A 64 5.15 13.40 -6.12
C THR A 64 4.68 14.48 -5.16
N ALA A 65 4.92 15.75 -5.50
CA ALA A 65 4.37 16.88 -4.74
C ALA A 65 2.84 16.90 -4.76
N LEU A 66 2.22 16.66 -5.93
CA LEU A 66 0.77 16.56 -6.06
C LEU A 66 0.22 15.38 -5.26
N HIS A 67 0.89 14.22 -5.34
CA HIS A 67 0.52 13.02 -4.58
C HIS A 67 0.50 13.31 -3.09
N THR A 68 1.57 13.90 -2.56
CA THR A 68 1.66 14.23 -1.14
C THR A 68 0.55 15.16 -0.66
N ALA A 69 0.17 16.12 -1.51
CA ALA A 69 -0.89 17.08 -1.17
C ALA A 69 -2.29 16.47 -1.23
N LEU A 70 -2.52 15.46 -2.09
CA LEU A 70 -3.83 14.90 -2.37
C LEU A 70 -3.99 13.43 -1.93
N MET A 71 -2.98 12.83 -1.30
CA MET A 71 -3.03 11.45 -0.82
C MET A 71 -4.29 11.20 0.00
N ASN A 72 -5.10 10.24 -0.43
CA ASN A 72 -6.39 9.95 0.18
C ASN A 72 -6.63 8.46 0.45
N GLY A 73 -5.63 7.61 0.27
CA GLY A 73 -5.69 6.19 0.57
C GLY A 73 -4.31 5.54 0.54
N GLY A 74 -4.27 4.26 0.86
CA GLY A 74 -3.05 3.48 0.82
C GLY A 74 -2.90 2.49 1.95
N ILE A 75 -1.74 1.83 1.99
CA ILE A 75 -1.41 0.82 2.99
C ILE A 75 -0.01 1.05 3.57
N PHE A 76 0.13 0.78 4.85
CA PHE A 76 1.41 0.68 5.54
C PHE A 76 1.67 -0.76 5.95
N VAL A 77 2.83 -1.28 5.54
CA VAL A 77 3.33 -2.60 5.92
C VAL A 77 4.71 -2.45 6.53
N TYR A 78 4.89 -2.98 7.72
CA TYR A 78 6.18 -3.03 8.40
C TYR A 78 6.47 -4.45 8.88
N VAL A 79 7.62 -4.99 8.47
CA VAL A 79 8.08 -6.32 8.87
C VAL A 79 9.36 -6.19 9.69
N PRO A 80 9.34 -6.57 10.99
CA PRO A 80 10.50 -6.48 11.87
C PRO A 80 11.67 -7.36 11.42
N LYS A 81 12.85 -7.08 11.99
CA LYS A 81 14.08 -7.84 11.78
C LYS A 81 13.89 -9.34 12.04
N ASN A 82 14.42 -10.16 11.11
CA ASN A 82 14.39 -11.62 11.15
C ASN A 82 12.99 -12.25 11.12
N VAL A 83 11.96 -11.51 10.74
CA VAL A 83 10.59 -12.03 10.62
C VAL A 83 10.32 -12.48 9.18
N VAL A 84 9.78 -13.69 9.05
CA VAL A 84 9.27 -14.25 7.79
C VAL A 84 7.75 -14.24 7.83
N VAL A 85 7.13 -13.48 6.96
CA VAL A 85 5.65 -13.46 6.81
C VAL A 85 5.25 -14.63 5.93
N GLU A 86 4.74 -15.70 6.55
CA GLU A 86 4.45 -16.97 5.88
C GLU A 86 3.35 -16.87 4.81
N HIS A 87 2.34 -16.03 5.05
CA HIS A 87 1.21 -15.85 4.16
C HIS A 87 1.29 -14.53 3.40
N PRO A 88 1.06 -14.52 2.08
CA PRO A 88 1.08 -13.28 1.31
C PRO A 88 0.15 -12.22 1.89
N ILE A 89 0.61 -10.97 1.88
CA ILE A 89 -0.22 -9.81 2.21
C ILE A 89 -0.95 -9.40 0.94
N GLN A 90 -2.28 -9.34 0.99
CA GLN A 90 -3.10 -8.88 -0.11
C GLN A 90 -3.73 -7.53 0.23
N TYR A 91 -3.52 -6.56 -0.64
CA TYR A 91 -4.18 -5.26 -0.59
C TYR A 91 -5.11 -5.12 -1.80
N VAL A 92 -6.36 -4.82 -1.53
CA VAL A 92 -7.40 -4.72 -2.55
C VAL A 92 -8.07 -3.37 -2.46
N VAL A 93 -8.04 -2.64 -3.56
CA VAL A 93 -8.73 -1.35 -3.70
C VAL A 93 -9.91 -1.52 -4.64
N LEU A 94 -11.11 -1.31 -4.11
CA LEU A 94 -12.36 -1.30 -4.87
C LEU A 94 -12.79 0.15 -5.09
N HIS A 95 -13.03 0.50 -6.34
CA HIS A 95 -13.46 1.84 -6.72
C HIS A 95 -14.78 1.81 -7.47
N ASP A 96 -15.77 2.54 -6.95
CA ASP A 96 -17.10 2.68 -7.53
C ASP A 96 -17.63 4.13 -7.53
N ASP A 97 -16.78 5.13 -7.22
CA ASP A 97 -17.14 6.54 -7.27
C ASP A 97 -16.69 7.18 -8.58
N GLU A 98 -17.65 7.49 -9.45
CA GLU A 98 -17.39 8.10 -10.77
C GLU A 98 -16.79 9.51 -10.70
N ASN A 99 -16.84 10.17 -9.54
CA ASN A 99 -16.43 11.56 -9.39
C ASN A 99 -15.16 11.72 -8.54
N ALA A 100 -14.50 10.63 -8.16
CA ALA A 100 -13.35 10.67 -7.29
C ALA A 100 -12.05 10.25 -8.00
N SER A 101 -10.98 10.95 -7.70
CA SER A 101 -9.63 10.58 -8.06
C SER A 101 -8.92 9.91 -6.88
N PHE A 102 -8.00 8.99 -7.19
CA PHE A 102 -7.22 8.26 -6.20
C PHE A 102 -5.78 8.72 -6.15
N PHE A 103 -5.31 8.94 -4.95
CA PHE A 103 -3.92 9.17 -4.64
C PHE A 103 -3.50 8.19 -3.55
N ASN A 104 -3.19 6.96 -3.95
CA ASN A 104 -2.86 5.87 -3.03
C ASN A 104 -1.36 5.78 -2.77
N HIS A 105 -1.00 5.65 -1.51
CA HIS A 105 0.39 5.46 -1.09
C HIS A 105 0.60 4.08 -0.48
N VAL A 106 1.52 3.32 -1.05
CA VAL A 106 1.99 2.06 -0.49
C VAL A 106 3.34 2.32 0.18
N LEU A 107 3.42 2.08 1.47
CA LEU A 107 4.67 2.14 2.21
C LEU A 107 4.96 0.74 2.77
N LEU A 108 5.88 0.03 2.11
CA LEU A 108 6.32 -1.32 2.49
C LEU A 108 7.74 -1.27 3.02
N VAL A 109 7.90 -1.55 4.30
CA VAL A 109 9.19 -1.53 5.00
C VAL A 109 9.52 -2.90 5.53
N THR A 110 10.70 -3.41 5.19
CA THR A 110 11.27 -4.62 5.80
C THR A 110 12.58 -4.29 6.50
N GLU A 111 12.73 -4.74 7.72
CA GLU A 111 13.99 -4.65 8.45
C GLU A 111 14.98 -5.74 7.97
N GLU A 112 16.19 -5.76 8.53
CA GLU A 112 17.24 -6.73 8.21
C GLU A 112 16.76 -8.19 8.30
N SER A 113 17.04 -8.99 7.24
CA SER A 113 16.71 -10.42 7.16
C SER A 113 15.22 -10.75 7.29
N ALA A 114 14.35 -9.81 6.97
CA ALA A 114 12.91 -10.03 6.90
C ALA A 114 12.49 -10.56 5.52
N GLU A 115 11.40 -11.34 5.49
CA GLU A 115 10.82 -11.84 4.23
C GLU A 115 9.32 -11.54 4.16
N VAL A 116 8.85 -11.07 2.97
CA VAL A 116 7.43 -10.83 2.72
C VAL A 116 7.07 -10.99 1.25
N THR A 117 5.89 -11.54 1.00
CA THR A 117 5.21 -11.47 -0.30
C THR A 117 4.04 -10.50 -0.19
N TYR A 118 4.00 -9.50 -1.05
CA TYR A 118 2.96 -8.49 -1.11
C TYR A 118 2.34 -8.43 -2.50
N VAL A 119 1.02 -8.44 -2.55
CA VAL A 119 0.25 -8.35 -3.79
C VAL A 119 -0.85 -7.31 -3.64
N GLU A 120 -0.96 -6.41 -4.59
CA GLU A 120 -2.03 -5.43 -4.64
C GLU A 120 -2.90 -5.60 -5.88
N ASN A 121 -4.18 -5.28 -5.72
CA ASN A 121 -5.15 -5.31 -6.80
C ASN A 121 -5.99 -4.03 -6.78
N TYR A 122 -5.98 -3.31 -7.89
CA TYR A 122 -6.82 -2.14 -8.10
C TYR A 122 -7.97 -2.50 -9.02
N LEU A 123 -9.19 -2.39 -8.54
CA LEU A 123 -10.41 -2.79 -9.24
C LEU A 123 -11.37 -1.61 -9.33
N SER A 124 -11.94 -1.35 -10.49
CA SER A 124 -13.05 -0.42 -10.62
C SER A 124 -14.28 -1.08 -11.22
N THR A 125 -15.46 -0.64 -10.79
CA THR A 125 -16.75 -1.08 -11.33
C THR A 125 -17.49 0.04 -12.05
N THR A 126 -16.89 1.22 -12.10
CA THR A 126 -17.44 2.42 -12.75
C THR A 126 -16.46 3.02 -13.75
N SER A 127 -16.97 3.75 -14.72
CA SER A 127 -16.15 4.56 -15.62
C SER A 127 -15.41 5.65 -14.83
N GLY A 128 -14.14 5.83 -15.14
CA GLY A 128 -13.27 6.83 -14.50
C GLY A 128 -13.00 8.04 -15.40
N GLU A 129 -13.90 8.38 -16.34
CA GLU A 129 -13.67 9.47 -17.29
C GLU A 129 -13.38 10.80 -16.59
N GLY A 130 -12.17 11.33 -16.82
CA GLY A 130 -11.68 12.54 -16.16
C GLY A 130 -11.05 12.32 -14.78
N ASN A 131 -11.12 11.12 -14.21
CA ASN A 131 -10.51 10.81 -12.92
C ASN A 131 -9.05 10.38 -13.08
N GLN A 132 -8.28 10.67 -12.06
CA GLN A 132 -6.86 10.29 -11.98
C GLN A 132 -6.66 9.17 -10.96
N LEU A 133 -5.82 8.22 -11.33
CA LEU A 133 -5.26 7.23 -10.43
C LEU A 133 -3.76 7.53 -10.31
N ASN A 134 -3.32 7.92 -9.14
CA ASN A 134 -1.92 8.14 -8.85
C ASN A 134 -1.50 7.23 -7.70
N ILE A 135 -0.65 6.27 -7.99
CA ILE A 135 -0.13 5.33 -7.01
C ILE A 135 1.37 5.57 -6.85
N VAL A 136 1.79 5.82 -5.63
CA VAL A 136 3.20 5.87 -5.25
C VAL A 136 3.49 4.73 -4.30
N SER A 137 4.41 3.86 -4.70
CA SER A 137 4.83 2.72 -3.88
C SER A 137 6.29 2.87 -3.49
N GLU A 138 6.52 3.05 -2.20
CA GLU A 138 7.85 3.06 -1.58
C GLU A 138 8.12 1.69 -0.96
N VAL A 139 9.15 1.02 -1.45
CA VAL A 139 9.60 -0.27 -0.92
C VAL A 139 10.98 -0.10 -0.32
N ILE A 140 11.07 -0.18 1.00
CA ILE A 140 12.31 0.01 1.75
C ILE A 140 12.76 -1.34 2.27
N ALA A 141 13.86 -1.84 1.70
CA ALA A 141 14.41 -3.16 1.97
C ALA A 141 15.62 -3.07 2.90
N GLY A 142 15.51 -3.62 4.10
CA GLY A 142 16.64 -3.78 5.00
C GLY A 142 17.70 -4.75 4.47
N ALA A 143 18.90 -4.73 5.04
CA ALA A 143 19.98 -5.62 4.62
C ALA A 143 19.54 -7.10 4.66
N ASN A 144 19.86 -7.86 3.59
CA ASN A 144 19.53 -9.28 3.48
C ASN A 144 18.01 -9.59 3.58
N SER A 145 17.14 -8.62 3.34
CA SER A 145 15.68 -8.86 3.27
C SER A 145 15.28 -9.40 1.90
N ASN A 146 14.14 -10.08 1.83
CA ASN A 146 13.57 -10.64 0.61
C ASN A 146 12.12 -10.17 0.46
N ILE A 147 11.83 -9.41 -0.61
CA ILE A 147 10.51 -8.88 -0.90
C ILE A 147 10.07 -9.36 -2.28
N SER A 148 8.93 -10.06 -2.33
CA SER A 148 8.23 -10.33 -3.57
C SER A 148 7.04 -9.38 -3.69
N TYR A 149 7.05 -8.53 -4.72
CA TYR A 149 6.03 -7.51 -4.95
C TYR A 149 5.28 -7.77 -6.26
N GLY A 150 3.96 -7.74 -6.23
CA GLY A 150 3.10 -7.85 -7.40
C GLY A 150 1.95 -6.84 -7.38
N SER A 151 1.68 -6.22 -8.54
CA SER A 151 0.56 -5.30 -8.73
C SER A 151 -0.27 -5.72 -9.93
N VAL A 152 -1.58 -5.68 -9.78
CA VAL A 152 -2.54 -6.03 -10.84
C VAL A 152 -3.66 -5.00 -10.90
N ASP A 153 -3.88 -4.44 -12.08
CA ASP A 153 -4.88 -3.41 -12.32
C ASP A 153 -6.00 -3.95 -13.23
N PHE A 154 -7.24 -3.88 -12.75
CA PHE A 154 -8.47 -4.13 -13.49
C PHE A 154 -9.37 -2.91 -13.42
N LEU A 155 -8.88 -1.81 -14.00
CA LEU A 155 -9.61 -0.55 -14.03
C LEU A 155 -10.47 -0.46 -15.29
N ASP A 156 -11.67 0.10 -15.15
CA ASP A 156 -12.55 0.39 -16.28
C ASP A 156 -11.97 1.56 -17.10
N LYS A 157 -12.59 1.81 -18.26
CA LYS A 157 -12.13 2.83 -19.19
C LYS A 157 -12.23 4.24 -18.63
N GLY A 158 -11.34 5.11 -19.09
CA GLY A 158 -11.38 6.54 -18.81
C GLY A 158 -10.48 7.02 -17.69
N PHE A 159 -9.93 6.12 -16.87
CA PHE A 159 -8.91 6.51 -15.88
C PHE A 159 -7.60 6.93 -16.54
N THR A 160 -7.01 8.03 -16.05
CA THR A 160 -5.62 8.37 -16.33
C THR A 160 -4.76 7.91 -15.17
N GLY A 161 -3.95 6.87 -15.39
CA GLY A 161 -3.14 6.25 -14.34
C GLY A 161 -1.67 6.70 -14.37
N HIS A 162 -1.12 6.98 -13.19
CA HIS A 162 0.31 7.13 -12.94
C HIS A 162 0.71 6.17 -11.83
N LEU A 163 1.62 5.26 -12.13
CA LEU A 163 2.19 4.33 -11.17
C LEU A 163 3.69 4.60 -11.03
N SER A 164 4.14 4.87 -9.82
CA SER A 164 5.55 5.02 -9.48
C SER A 164 5.91 3.99 -8.40
N LEU A 165 6.78 3.05 -8.75
CA LEU A 165 7.34 2.07 -7.82
C LEU A 165 8.84 2.37 -7.63
N ILE A 166 9.24 2.70 -6.42
CA ILE A 166 10.61 3.03 -6.06
C ILE A 166 11.03 2.15 -4.90
N HIS A 167 12.21 1.54 -5.03
CA HIS A 167 12.79 0.69 -4.00
C HIS A 167 14.22 1.09 -3.67
N ILE A 168 14.61 0.94 -2.43
CA ILE A 168 15.96 1.17 -1.91
C ILE A 168 16.36 0.08 -0.91
#